data_1e20f7867313b20ecf4e3320c5e31177
#
_entry.id   1e20f7867313b20ecf4e3320c5e31177
#
_cell.length_a   1.000
_cell.length_b   1.000
_cell.length_c   1.000
_cell.angle_alpha   90.00
_cell.angle_beta   90.00
_cell.angle_gamma   90.00
#
_symmetry.space_group_name_H-M   'P 1'
#
loop_
_entity.id
_entity.type
_entity.pdbx_description
1 polymer ?
#
loop_
_entity_poly.entity_id
_entity_poly.type
_entity_poly.pdbx_seq_one_letter_code
_entity_poly.pdbx_strand_id
1 'polypeptide(L)'
;MKSAFERLPRVILALLLLFVAASPMSGQQAPAGGNQLILSGDLVYFFGQGRPMNCFLSNRYKRGEPVGFRMTAINPATGKRDRATQLVVHLTYGGKTIDVPMRDRQTEQQPERDFFVAKWIVPDDAPIGAVRYTVTAKDAQGRTGEWKPFEHPASQLTIVE
;
A
#
# COMPACT_ATOMS: atom_id res chain seq x y z
N MET A 1 -21.75 64.09 -49.55
CA MET A 1 -22.22 62.79 -49.08
C MET A 1 -21.04 61.83 -49.06
N LYS A 2 -20.22 61.92 -48.03
CA LYS A 2 -19.12 60.97 -47.73
C LYS A 2 -19.18 60.67 -46.26
N SER A 3 -19.11 59.38 -45.87
CA SER A 3 -18.82 58.92 -44.51
C SER A 3 -19.95 58.18 -43.79
N ALA A 4 -20.41 57.11 -44.35
CA ALA A 4 -21.15 56.11 -43.53
C ALA A 4 -20.59 54.68 -43.64
N PHE A 5 -19.52 54.48 -44.43
CA PHE A 5 -19.07 53.10 -44.75
C PHE A 5 -17.74 52.69 -44.09
N GLU A 6 -17.06 53.59 -43.41
CA GLU A 6 -15.74 53.28 -42.84
C GLU A 6 -15.75 52.87 -41.35
N ARG A 7 -16.90 52.86 -40.69
CA ARG A 7 -16.94 52.58 -39.24
C ARG A 7 -17.40 51.18 -38.87
N LEU A 8 -17.93 50.41 -39.81
CA LEU A 8 -18.43 49.03 -39.50
C LEU A 8 -17.35 47.95 -39.28
N PRO A 9 -16.18 47.94 -39.97
CA PRO A 9 -15.25 46.80 -39.78
C PRO A 9 -14.48 46.84 -38.46
N ARG A 10 -14.34 48.02 -37.81
CA ARG A 10 -13.56 48.14 -36.56
C ARG A 10 -14.30 47.71 -35.32
N VAL A 11 -15.62 47.78 -35.31
CA VAL A 11 -16.44 47.34 -34.18
C VAL A 11 -16.60 45.82 -34.18
N ILE A 12 -16.68 45.22 -35.35
CA ILE A 12 -16.78 43.75 -35.48
C ILE A 12 -15.47 43.07 -35.09
N LEU A 13 -14.31 43.69 -35.41
CA LEU A 13 -13.02 43.14 -35.02
C LEU A 13 -12.76 43.25 -33.53
N ALA A 14 -13.29 44.27 -32.85
CA ALA A 14 -13.18 44.38 -31.39
C ALA A 14 -14.06 43.41 -30.64
N LEU A 15 -15.21 42.99 -31.18
CA LEU A 15 -16.08 41.98 -30.57
C LEU A 15 -15.52 40.54 -30.73
N LEU A 16 -14.75 40.29 -31.80
CA LEU A 16 -14.16 38.96 -32.02
C LEU A 16 -12.94 38.70 -31.11
N LEU A 17 -12.27 39.74 -30.62
CA LEU A 17 -11.11 39.62 -29.72
C LEU A 17 -11.49 39.42 -28.25
N LEU A 18 -12.75 39.65 -27.86
CA LEU A 18 -13.21 39.48 -26.50
C LEU A 18 -13.70 38.02 -26.19
N PHE A 19 -13.84 37.15 -27.21
CA PHE A 19 -14.31 35.76 -27.01
C PHE A 19 -13.21 34.73 -26.86
N VAL A 20 -11.94 35.07 -26.91
CA VAL A 20 -10.81 34.14 -26.83
C VAL A 20 -10.23 33.98 -25.40
N ALA A 21 -10.76 34.68 -24.41
CA ALA A 21 -10.15 34.71 -23.07
C ALA A 21 -10.91 33.90 -22.00
N ALA A 22 -11.81 33.01 -22.39
CA ALA A 22 -12.44 32.05 -21.47
C ALA A 22 -12.08 30.62 -21.84
N SER A 23 -10.78 30.30 -21.81
CA SER A 23 -10.37 28.89 -21.69
C SER A 23 -10.82 28.41 -20.31
N PRO A 24 -11.68 27.41 -20.18
CA PRO A 24 -11.88 26.78 -18.90
C PRO A 24 -10.51 26.28 -18.45
N MET A 25 -9.98 26.80 -17.36
CA MET A 25 -8.92 26.14 -16.61
C MET A 25 -9.46 24.75 -16.30
N SER A 26 -9.05 23.78 -17.08
CA SER A 26 -9.19 22.37 -16.70
C SER A 26 -8.43 22.25 -15.41
N GLY A 27 -9.15 22.35 -14.29
CA GLY A 27 -8.61 22.06 -12.98
C GLY A 27 -7.95 20.71 -13.12
N GLN A 28 -6.66 20.67 -12.95
CA GLN A 28 -5.90 19.44 -12.84
C GLN A 28 -6.57 18.67 -11.70
N GLN A 29 -7.41 17.70 -12.07
CA GLN A 29 -8.01 16.78 -11.13
C GLN A 29 -6.83 16.16 -10.39
N ALA A 30 -6.66 16.51 -9.11
CA ALA A 30 -5.71 15.84 -8.25
C ALA A 30 -5.91 14.34 -8.44
N PRO A 31 -4.84 13.56 -8.62
CA PRO A 31 -4.99 12.13 -8.83
C PRO A 31 -5.87 11.60 -7.71
N ALA A 32 -6.85 10.76 -8.06
CA ALA A 32 -7.81 10.12 -7.17
C ALA A 32 -7.11 9.14 -6.17
N GLY A 33 -5.96 9.53 -5.61
CA GLY A 33 -5.11 8.78 -4.70
C GLY A 33 -5.48 8.93 -3.23
N GLY A 34 -6.53 9.71 -2.88
CA GLY A 34 -6.86 10.01 -1.48
C GLY A 34 -7.51 8.87 -0.69
N ASN A 35 -7.90 7.78 -1.33
CA ASN A 35 -8.70 6.72 -0.68
C ASN A 35 -7.97 5.39 -0.48
N GLN A 36 -6.72 5.26 -0.91
CA GLN A 36 -5.97 4.02 -0.79
C GLN A 36 -4.89 4.15 0.27
N LEU A 37 -4.86 3.23 1.24
CA LEU A 37 -3.80 3.14 2.24
C LEU A 37 -2.48 2.72 1.57
N ILE A 38 -1.39 3.34 2.00
CA ILE A 38 -0.05 2.95 1.57
C ILE A 38 0.46 1.89 2.53
N LEU A 39 0.78 0.71 2.01
CA LEU A 39 1.32 -0.40 2.79
C LEU A 39 2.79 -0.60 2.47
N SER A 40 3.56 -0.92 3.51
CA SER A 40 4.98 -1.29 3.41
C SER A 40 5.29 -2.35 4.45
N GLY A 41 6.16 -3.30 4.10
CA GLY A 41 6.51 -4.34 5.06
C GLY A 41 7.58 -5.31 4.60
N ASP A 42 7.89 -6.25 5.48
CA ASP A 42 8.92 -7.26 5.28
C ASP A 42 8.58 -8.59 5.98
N LEU A 43 9.40 -9.59 5.68
CA LEU A 43 9.41 -10.89 6.34
C LEU A 43 10.57 -10.97 7.32
N VAL A 44 10.30 -11.53 8.49
CA VAL A 44 11.30 -11.72 9.53
C VAL A 44 11.21 -13.10 10.14
N TYR A 45 12.35 -13.61 10.56
CA TYR A 45 12.41 -14.80 11.41
C TYR A 45 12.17 -14.38 12.86
N PHE A 46 11.16 -14.96 13.50
CA PHE A 46 10.91 -14.76 14.91
C PHE A 46 11.63 -15.82 15.75
N PHE A 47 12.53 -15.39 16.59
CA PHE A 47 13.11 -16.28 17.60
C PHE A 47 12.06 -16.64 18.68
N GLY A 48 12.08 -17.89 19.12
CA GLY A 48 11.29 -18.35 20.27
C GLY A 48 11.76 -17.73 21.59
N GLN A 49 11.00 -17.99 22.67
CA GLN A 49 11.35 -17.56 24.01
C GLN A 49 12.77 -18.01 24.38
N GLY A 50 13.52 -17.14 25.04
CA GLY A 50 14.87 -17.43 25.57
C GLY A 50 16.03 -17.18 24.59
N ARG A 51 15.77 -16.68 23.38
CA ARG A 51 16.82 -16.22 22.46
C ARG A 51 16.86 -14.70 22.36
N PRO A 52 17.99 -14.08 21.91
CA PRO A 52 18.06 -12.62 21.77
C PRO A 52 16.86 -12.13 20.96
N MET A 53 16.23 -11.05 21.40
CA MET A 53 15.00 -10.48 20.81
C MET A 53 15.23 -9.84 19.42
N ASN A 54 16.25 -10.25 18.70
CA ASN A 54 16.60 -9.69 17.41
C ASN A 54 15.95 -10.53 16.31
N CYS A 55 14.86 -10.02 15.72
CA CYS A 55 14.36 -10.52 14.46
C CYS A 55 15.36 -10.18 13.36
N PHE A 56 15.70 -11.12 12.49
CA PHE A 56 16.44 -10.83 11.27
C PHE A 56 15.55 -11.01 10.04
N LEU A 57 15.86 -10.28 8.98
CA LEU A 57 15.15 -10.42 7.72
C LEU A 57 15.43 -11.80 7.14
N SER A 58 14.38 -12.51 6.78
CA SER A 58 14.46 -13.79 6.10
C SER A 58 13.27 -13.97 5.18
N ASN A 59 13.51 -14.58 4.04
CA ASN A 59 12.46 -15.03 3.13
C ASN A 59 12.50 -16.56 2.91
N ARG A 60 13.40 -17.27 3.61
CA ARG A 60 13.56 -18.72 3.52
C ARG A 60 13.31 -19.36 4.88
N TYR A 61 12.44 -20.37 4.91
CA TYR A 61 12.01 -21.01 6.13
C TYR A 61 11.90 -22.50 5.94
N LYS A 62 12.20 -23.25 6.98
CA LYS A 62 11.96 -24.68 7.05
C LYS A 62 10.57 -24.95 7.63
N ARG A 63 10.09 -26.18 7.46
CA ARG A 63 8.88 -26.67 8.14
C ARG A 63 9.05 -26.53 9.65
N GLY A 64 7.98 -26.16 10.34
CA GLY A 64 7.98 -25.87 11.78
C GLY A 64 8.54 -24.49 12.16
N GLU A 65 9.17 -23.75 11.25
CA GLU A 65 9.72 -22.46 11.58
C GLU A 65 8.67 -21.32 11.54
N PRO A 66 8.85 -20.30 12.39
CA PRO A 66 7.96 -19.16 12.48
C PRO A 66 8.29 -18.10 11.44
N VAL A 67 7.42 -17.90 10.48
CA VAL A 67 7.42 -16.76 9.57
C VAL A 67 6.79 -15.56 10.27
N GLY A 68 7.51 -14.46 10.35
CA GLY A 68 7.02 -13.19 10.84
C GLY A 68 6.70 -12.23 9.71
N PHE A 69 5.52 -11.65 9.73
CA PHE A 69 5.12 -10.57 8.84
C PHE A 69 5.13 -9.27 9.63
N ARG A 70 5.80 -8.25 9.13
CA ARG A 70 5.76 -6.89 9.69
C ARG A 70 5.25 -5.94 8.63
N MET A 71 4.24 -5.16 8.95
CA MET A 71 3.61 -4.22 8.02
C MET A 71 3.36 -2.87 8.68
N THR A 72 3.40 -1.84 7.88
CA THR A 72 2.96 -0.49 8.23
C THR A 72 1.86 -0.07 7.29
N ALA A 73 0.79 0.52 7.83
CA ALA A 73 -0.27 1.15 7.06
C ALA A 73 -0.23 2.66 7.28
N ILE A 74 -0.16 3.41 6.20
CA ILE A 74 -0.04 4.87 6.22
C ILE A 74 -1.26 5.48 5.54
N ASN A 75 -1.88 6.42 6.21
CA ASN A 75 -2.91 7.27 5.63
C ASN A 75 -2.25 8.30 4.70
N PRO A 76 -2.51 8.27 3.38
CA PRO A 76 -1.84 9.15 2.43
C PRO A 76 -2.17 10.63 2.63
N ALA A 77 -3.36 10.94 3.16
CA ALA A 77 -3.78 12.32 3.39
C ALA A 77 -3.02 13.00 4.54
N THR A 78 -2.55 12.22 5.51
CA THR A 78 -1.88 12.76 6.71
C THR A 78 -0.42 12.37 6.82
N GLY A 79 0.04 11.39 6.02
CA GLY A 79 1.36 10.78 6.14
C GLY A 79 1.57 10.01 7.44
N LYS A 80 0.53 9.81 8.25
CA LYS A 80 0.62 9.16 9.55
C LYS A 80 0.22 7.70 9.46
N ARG A 81 0.80 6.90 10.34
CA ARG A 81 0.37 5.52 10.57
C ARG A 81 -1.03 5.51 11.18
N ASP A 82 -1.84 4.56 10.75
CA ASP A 82 -3.20 4.37 11.26
C ASP A 82 -3.26 3.04 12.03
N ARG A 83 -3.20 3.12 13.36
CA ARG A 83 -3.18 1.96 14.26
C ARG A 83 -4.52 1.22 14.33
N ALA A 84 -5.61 1.88 13.95
CA ALA A 84 -6.94 1.27 13.93
C ALA A 84 -7.22 0.46 12.65
N THR A 85 -6.26 0.45 11.72
CA THR A 85 -6.38 -0.32 10.48
C THR A 85 -6.36 -1.82 10.78
N GLN A 86 -7.25 -2.56 10.15
CA GLN A 86 -7.25 -4.02 10.16
C GLN A 86 -6.42 -4.52 8.99
N LEU A 87 -5.42 -5.37 9.26
CA LEU A 87 -4.58 -5.99 8.25
C LEU A 87 -4.73 -7.51 8.30
N VAL A 88 -4.71 -8.11 7.11
CA VAL A 88 -4.75 -9.57 6.96
C VAL A 88 -3.72 -10.01 5.93
N VAL A 89 -2.93 -11.01 6.29
CA VAL A 89 -2.04 -11.72 5.37
C VAL A 89 -2.80 -12.88 4.75
N HIS A 90 -2.87 -12.93 3.44
CA HIS A 90 -3.47 -14.01 2.67
C HIS A 90 -2.36 -14.87 2.08
N LEU A 91 -2.23 -16.10 2.55
CA LEU A 91 -1.21 -17.06 2.10
C LEU A 91 -1.82 -18.08 1.15
N THR A 92 -1.14 -18.37 0.05
CA THR A 92 -1.55 -19.42 -0.89
C THR A 92 -0.37 -20.35 -1.17
N TYR A 93 -0.51 -21.62 -0.78
CA TYR A 93 0.47 -22.67 -1.00
C TYR A 93 -0.20 -24.04 -1.06
N GLY A 94 0.33 -24.98 -1.84
CA GLY A 94 -0.18 -26.35 -1.94
C GLY A 94 -1.68 -26.44 -2.26
N GLY A 95 -2.23 -25.47 -3.01
CA GLY A 95 -3.67 -25.38 -3.32
C GLY A 95 -4.55 -24.93 -2.14
N LYS A 96 -3.97 -24.58 -0.99
CA LYS A 96 -4.67 -24.04 0.19
C LYS A 96 -4.54 -22.51 0.23
N THR A 97 -5.57 -21.84 0.74
CA THR A 97 -5.54 -20.40 1.08
C THR A 97 -5.80 -20.25 2.57
N ILE A 98 -5.00 -19.45 3.25
CA ILE A 98 -5.08 -19.20 4.69
C ILE A 98 -5.01 -17.70 4.92
N ASP A 99 -5.90 -17.20 5.77
CA ASP A 99 -5.91 -15.82 6.25
C ASP A 99 -5.29 -15.75 7.65
N VAL A 100 -4.28 -14.88 7.81
CA VAL A 100 -3.63 -14.65 9.09
C VAL A 100 -3.84 -13.19 9.48
N PRO A 101 -4.73 -12.89 10.42
CA PRO A 101 -4.93 -11.52 10.87
C PRO A 101 -3.69 -10.98 11.57
N MET A 102 -3.38 -9.73 11.27
CA MET A 102 -2.27 -9.01 11.90
C MET A 102 -2.76 -8.25 13.12
N ARG A 103 -1.90 -8.10 14.10
CA ARG A 103 -2.16 -7.28 15.29
C ARG A 103 -1.22 -6.08 15.32
N ASP A 104 -1.72 -4.96 15.81
CA ASP A 104 -0.88 -3.81 16.16
C ASP A 104 0.04 -4.20 17.32
N ARG A 105 1.32 -3.91 17.19
CA ARG A 105 2.31 -4.24 18.24
C ARG A 105 2.23 -3.31 19.45
N GLN A 106 1.68 -2.10 19.29
CA GLN A 106 1.49 -1.11 20.36
C GLN A 106 2.75 -0.90 21.23
N THR A 107 3.74 -0.23 20.69
CA THR A 107 4.93 0.11 21.47
C THR A 107 5.03 1.62 21.63
N GLU A 108 4.24 2.20 22.54
CA GLU A 108 4.28 3.62 22.85
C GLU A 108 5.67 4.13 23.25
N GLN A 109 6.45 3.27 23.87
CA GLN A 109 7.81 3.56 24.31
C GLN A 109 8.87 3.43 23.20
N GLN A 110 8.52 2.84 22.05
CA GLN A 110 9.43 2.59 20.93
C GLN A 110 8.69 2.83 19.60
N PRO A 111 8.47 4.09 19.23
CA PRO A 111 7.69 4.44 18.03
C PRO A 111 8.29 3.91 16.73
N GLU A 112 9.60 3.63 16.70
CA GLU A 112 10.28 2.98 15.58
C GLU A 112 9.83 1.52 15.39
N ARG A 113 9.22 0.92 16.41
CA ARG A 113 8.65 -0.44 16.39
C ARG A 113 7.13 -0.45 16.29
N ASP A 114 6.55 0.67 15.92
CA ASP A 114 5.11 0.82 15.72
C ASP A 114 4.71 0.25 14.34
N PHE A 115 4.41 -1.04 14.31
CA PHE A 115 4.00 -1.77 13.11
C PHE A 115 3.06 -2.93 13.46
N PHE A 116 2.33 -3.39 12.47
CA PHE A 116 1.50 -4.58 12.59
C PHE A 116 2.35 -5.85 12.42
N VAL A 117 1.99 -6.89 13.18
CA VAL A 117 2.69 -8.18 13.15
C VAL A 117 1.72 -9.33 12.98
N ALA A 118 2.12 -10.32 12.22
CA ALA A 118 1.51 -11.64 12.21
C ALA A 118 2.59 -12.72 12.30
N LYS A 119 2.22 -13.87 12.81
CA LYS A 119 3.08 -15.07 12.85
C LYS A 119 2.35 -16.23 12.21
N TRP A 120 3.02 -16.89 11.29
CA TRP A 120 2.58 -18.17 10.72
C TRP A 120 3.66 -19.22 10.91
N ILE A 121 3.28 -20.38 11.43
CA ILE A 121 4.20 -21.51 11.53
C ILE A 121 4.09 -22.32 10.25
N VAL A 122 5.20 -22.55 9.58
CA VAL A 122 5.23 -23.38 8.36
C VAL A 122 4.77 -24.81 8.72
N PRO A 123 3.67 -25.30 8.14
CA PRO A 123 3.18 -26.66 8.43
C PRO A 123 4.20 -27.73 8.04
N ASP A 124 4.16 -28.86 8.74
CA ASP A 124 5.05 -30.01 8.47
C ASP A 124 4.78 -30.63 7.10
N ASP A 125 3.56 -30.51 6.59
CA ASP A 125 3.13 -30.99 5.28
C ASP A 125 3.26 -29.96 4.16
N ALA A 126 3.78 -28.76 4.45
CA ALA A 126 3.89 -27.71 3.45
C ALA A 126 4.87 -28.11 2.33
N PRO A 127 4.49 -27.94 1.06
CA PRO A 127 5.38 -28.23 -0.07
C PRO A 127 6.57 -27.26 -0.08
N ILE A 128 7.72 -27.78 -0.49
CA ILE A 128 8.91 -26.95 -0.76
C ILE A 128 8.63 -26.04 -1.95
N GLY A 129 9.12 -24.81 -1.91
CA GLY A 129 8.98 -23.84 -2.96
C GLY A 129 8.40 -22.51 -2.50
N ALA A 130 8.02 -21.68 -3.46
CA ALA A 130 7.49 -20.35 -3.19
C ALA A 130 6.06 -20.42 -2.63
N VAL A 131 5.84 -19.66 -1.57
CA VAL A 131 4.52 -19.36 -1.01
C VAL A 131 4.09 -17.98 -1.49
N ARG A 132 2.99 -17.91 -2.21
CA ARG A 132 2.41 -16.62 -2.61
C ARG A 132 1.69 -16.02 -1.42
N TYR A 133 1.86 -14.72 -1.23
CA TYR A 133 1.11 -14.00 -0.23
C TYR A 133 0.84 -12.55 -0.65
N THR A 134 -0.25 -12.03 -0.13
CA THR A 134 -0.62 -10.62 -0.22
C THR A 134 -1.04 -10.13 1.16
N VAL A 135 -1.00 -8.84 1.37
CA VAL A 135 -1.53 -8.24 2.59
C VAL A 135 -2.57 -7.21 2.21
N THR A 136 -3.77 -7.35 2.76
CA THR A 136 -4.82 -6.35 2.61
C THR A 136 -4.98 -5.55 3.89
N ALA A 137 -5.41 -4.31 3.74
CA ALA A 137 -5.71 -3.40 4.84
C ALA A 137 -7.05 -2.72 4.64
N LYS A 138 -7.76 -2.45 5.74
CA LYS A 138 -8.98 -1.66 5.77
C LYS A 138 -9.03 -0.85 7.07
N ASP A 139 -9.24 0.46 6.96
CA ASP A 139 -9.39 1.33 8.12
C ASP A 139 -10.85 1.57 8.52
N ALA A 140 -11.05 2.29 9.61
CA ALA A 140 -12.38 2.62 10.12
C ALA A 140 -13.19 3.55 9.20
N GLN A 141 -12.54 4.27 8.28
CA GLN A 141 -13.15 5.15 7.29
C GLN A 141 -13.48 4.42 5.98
N GLY A 142 -13.19 3.11 5.90
CA GLY A 142 -13.46 2.28 4.73
C GLY A 142 -12.39 2.40 3.64
N ARG A 143 -11.26 3.09 3.89
CA ARG A 143 -10.13 3.10 2.96
C ARG A 143 -9.46 1.72 2.98
N THR A 144 -9.05 1.28 1.82
CA THR A 144 -8.40 -0.02 1.64
C THR A 144 -7.00 0.13 1.11
N GLY A 145 -6.19 -0.89 1.26
CA GLY A 145 -4.87 -1.01 0.65
C GLY A 145 -4.53 -2.46 0.40
N GLU A 146 -3.67 -2.69 -0.55
CA GLU A 146 -3.10 -4.00 -0.84
C GLU A 146 -1.60 -3.87 -1.03
N TRP A 147 -0.86 -4.84 -0.53
CA TRP A 147 0.57 -4.98 -0.71
C TRP A 147 0.92 -6.41 -1.09
N LYS A 148 1.86 -6.55 -2.01
CA LYS A 148 2.43 -7.83 -2.40
C LYS A 148 3.94 -7.68 -2.60
N PRO A 149 4.74 -8.73 -2.33
CA PRO A 149 6.17 -8.70 -2.60
C PRO A 149 6.43 -8.61 -4.10
N PHE A 150 7.62 -8.14 -4.46
CA PHE A 150 8.08 -8.23 -5.85
C PHE A 150 8.10 -9.70 -6.32
N GLU A 151 7.78 -9.93 -7.59
CA GLU A 151 7.83 -11.25 -8.21
C GLU A 151 9.27 -11.68 -8.55
N HIS A 152 10.18 -11.46 -7.62
CA HIS A 152 11.58 -11.85 -7.71
C HIS A 152 11.89 -12.86 -6.60
N PRO A 153 12.64 -13.94 -6.84
CA PRO A 153 12.89 -15.01 -5.85
C PRO A 153 13.42 -14.50 -4.51
N ALA A 154 14.24 -13.47 -4.50
CA ALA A 154 14.78 -12.88 -3.26
C ALA A 154 13.71 -12.16 -2.41
N SER A 155 12.56 -11.81 -2.97
CA SER A 155 11.48 -11.11 -2.27
C SER A 155 10.33 -12.04 -1.88
N GLN A 156 10.32 -13.28 -2.36
CA GLN A 156 9.24 -14.23 -2.13
C GLN A 156 9.52 -15.10 -0.90
N LEU A 157 8.48 -15.36 -0.13
CA LEU A 157 8.50 -16.37 0.92
C LEU A 157 8.77 -17.75 0.30
N THR A 158 9.80 -18.45 0.76
CA THR A 158 10.20 -19.75 0.21
C THR A 158 10.36 -20.76 1.32
N ILE A 159 9.69 -21.93 1.18
CA ILE A 159 9.88 -23.08 2.05
C ILE A 159 11.05 -23.90 1.49
N VAL A 160 12.02 -24.19 2.35
CA VAL A 160 13.22 -24.96 2.05
C VAL A 160 13.27 -26.24 2.90
N GLU A 161 14.20 -27.15 2.57
CA GLU A 161 14.46 -28.39 3.32
C GLU A 161 15.06 -28.12 4.71
#